data_16603f75892ba1c257dc19e39c06cdec
#
_entry.id   16603f75892ba1c257dc19e39c06cdec
#
_cell.length_a   1.000
_cell.length_b   1.000
_cell.length_c   1.000
_cell.angle_alpha   90.00
_cell.angle_beta   90.00
_cell.angle_gamma   90.00
#
_symmetry.space_group_name_H-M   'P 1'
#
loop_
_entity.id
_entity.type
_entity.pdbx_description
1 polymer ?
#
loop_
_entity_poly.entity_id
_entity_poly.type
_entity_poly.pdbx_seq_one_letter_code
_entity_poly.pdbx_strand_id
1 'polypeptide(L)'
;MISLNIEKTFGFISKEKVSAYEAEVKAAQEMLEKGTGKGNEFLGWLHLPSSISKEHLADLNATAKVLRDNCEVVIIAGIGGSYLGARAVIEALSNSFTWLQEKKTAPIMIYAGHNISEDYLFELTEYLKDKKFGVINISKSGTTTETALAFRLLKKQCEDQRGKETAKQVIVAVTDAKKGAARVTADKEGYKTFIIPDNVGGRFSVLTPVGLLPIAVAGFDIEQLVAGAADMEKACGADVPFAENPAAIYAATRNELYRNGKKIEILVNFCPKLHYVSEWWKQLYGESEGKDNKGIFPASVDFSTDLHSMGQWIQEGERSIFEPVISLDKVDHKLEVPSDEANLDGLNFLAGKRVDEVNKMAELGTQLAHVDGGVPNMRIVLPSLSEYNIGSLLYFFEKACGISGYLLGVNPFNQPGVEAYKKNMFALLNKPGYEEESKAIQSRL
;
A
#
# COMPACT_ATOMS: atom_id res chain seq x y z
N MET A 1 -7.26 17.70 4.26
CA MET A 1 -7.48 16.88 3.05
C MET A 1 -6.29 17.08 2.12
N ILE A 2 -5.88 16.08 1.35
CA ILE A 2 -4.79 16.20 0.39
C ILE A 2 -5.14 17.19 -0.73
N SER A 3 -4.12 17.77 -1.36
CA SER A 3 -4.29 18.58 -2.57
C SER A 3 -3.34 18.12 -3.68
N LEU A 4 -3.74 18.31 -4.94
CA LEU A 4 -2.99 17.93 -6.12
C LEU A 4 -2.62 19.19 -6.93
N ASN A 5 -1.35 19.32 -7.29
CA ASN A 5 -0.86 20.33 -8.23
C ASN A 5 -0.17 19.66 -9.41
N ILE A 6 -0.63 19.99 -10.61
CA ILE A 6 -0.13 19.43 -11.88
C ILE A 6 0.59 20.47 -12.76
N GLU A 7 0.79 21.70 -12.26
CA GLU A 7 1.31 22.82 -13.07
C GLU A 7 2.69 22.53 -13.70
N LYS A 8 3.53 21.75 -13.00
CA LYS A 8 4.85 21.35 -13.51
C LYS A 8 4.82 20.26 -14.61
N THR A 9 3.61 19.82 -15.01
CA THR A 9 3.41 19.00 -16.22
C THR A 9 3.15 19.87 -17.46
N PHE A 10 2.72 21.14 -17.26
CA PHE A 10 2.45 22.04 -18.35
C PHE A 10 3.76 22.51 -18.99
N GLY A 11 3.90 22.36 -20.30
CA GLY A 11 5.16 22.46 -21.03
C GLY A 11 5.54 21.13 -21.69
N PHE A 12 5.05 20.01 -21.11
CA PHE A 12 5.14 18.67 -21.70
C PHE A 12 3.80 18.24 -22.30
N ILE A 13 2.71 18.60 -21.64
CA ILE A 13 1.33 18.46 -22.08
C ILE A 13 0.60 19.78 -21.88
N SER A 14 -0.48 20.05 -22.63
CA SER A 14 -1.23 21.28 -22.43
C SER A 14 -2.38 21.09 -21.42
N LYS A 15 -2.75 22.20 -20.75
CA LYS A 15 -3.90 22.23 -19.84
C LYS A 15 -5.20 21.83 -20.55
N GLU A 16 -5.37 22.30 -21.80
CA GLU A 16 -6.54 22.02 -22.63
C GLU A 16 -6.66 20.54 -22.93
N LYS A 17 -5.54 19.84 -23.19
CA LYS A 17 -5.53 18.39 -23.39
C LYS A 17 -5.95 17.63 -22.14
N VAL A 18 -5.48 18.02 -20.95
CA VAL A 18 -5.93 17.42 -19.71
C VAL A 18 -7.43 17.68 -19.49
N SER A 19 -7.90 18.91 -19.73
CA SER A 19 -9.32 19.23 -19.62
C SER A 19 -10.19 18.48 -20.64
N ALA A 20 -9.66 18.14 -21.81
CA ALA A 20 -10.38 17.37 -22.82
C ALA A 20 -10.73 15.93 -22.38
N TYR A 21 -10.08 15.41 -21.31
CA TYR A 21 -10.43 14.12 -20.72
C TYR A 21 -11.74 14.12 -19.94
N GLU A 22 -12.36 15.28 -19.67
CA GLU A 22 -13.56 15.38 -18.83
C GLU A 22 -14.66 14.38 -19.25
N ALA A 23 -14.93 14.25 -20.55
CA ALA A 23 -15.93 13.31 -21.06
C ALA A 23 -15.52 11.85 -20.87
N GLU A 24 -14.23 11.50 -21.13
CA GLU A 24 -13.72 10.14 -20.94
C GLU A 24 -13.71 9.76 -19.46
N VAL A 25 -13.28 10.68 -18.58
CA VAL A 25 -13.27 10.49 -17.13
C VAL A 25 -14.68 10.34 -16.59
N LYS A 26 -15.62 11.16 -17.03
CA LYS A 26 -17.04 11.03 -16.66
C LYS A 26 -17.59 9.66 -17.05
N ALA A 27 -17.30 9.19 -18.25
CA ALA A 27 -17.71 7.85 -18.67
C ALA A 27 -17.07 6.75 -17.80
N ALA A 28 -15.78 6.87 -17.46
CA ALA A 28 -15.09 5.93 -16.56
C ALA A 28 -15.70 5.94 -15.16
N GLN A 29 -16.01 7.11 -14.60
CA GLN A 29 -16.69 7.23 -13.30
C GLN A 29 -18.10 6.62 -13.35
N GLU A 30 -18.85 6.86 -14.41
CA GLU A 30 -20.17 6.23 -14.58
C GLU A 30 -20.08 4.71 -14.68
N MET A 31 -19.05 4.15 -15.31
CA MET A 31 -18.80 2.70 -15.31
C MET A 31 -18.50 2.16 -13.92
N LEU A 32 -17.76 2.90 -13.08
CA LEU A 32 -17.54 2.53 -11.69
C LEU A 32 -18.85 2.56 -10.89
N GLU A 33 -19.57 3.68 -10.92
CA GLU A 33 -20.79 3.88 -10.10
C GLU A 33 -21.93 2.95 -10.50
N LYS A 34 -22.13 2.72 -11.80
CA LYS A 34 -23.19 1.85 -12.31
C LYS A 34 -22.81 0.37 -12.40
N GLY A 35 -21.53 0.04 -12.11
CA GLY A 35 -21.04 -1.33 -12.22
C GLY A 35 -21.14 -1.90 -13.63
N THR A 36 -20.90 -1.11 -14.67
CA THR A 36 -21.03 -1.53 -16.08
C THR A 36 -19.69 -1.79 -16.76
N GLY A 37 -18.60 -1.46 -16.10
CA GLY A 37 -17.24 -1.67 -16.60
C GLY A 37 -16.73 -3.09 -16.39
N LYS A 38 -15.62 -3.45 -17.05
CA LYS A 38 -14.92 -4.73 -16.84
C LYS A 38 -14.48 -4.86 -15.39
N GLY A 39 -14.70 -6.03 -14.76
CA GLY A 39 -14.32 -6.30 -13.38
C GLY A 39 -15.28 -5.71 -12.34
N ASN A 40 -16.52 -5.40 -12.74
CA ASN A 40 -17.55 -4.84 -11.89
C ASN A 40 -17.92 -5.70 -10.67
N GLU A 41 -17.57 -6.98 -10.69
CA GLU A 41 -17.72 -7.88 -9.56
C GLU A 41 -16.78 -7.54 -8.37
N PHE A 42 -15.81 -6.64 -8.57
CA PHE A 42 -14.82 -6.22 -7.56
C PHE A 42 -14.94 -4.74 -7.16
N LEU A 43 -16.11 -4.16 -7.19
CA LEU A 43 -16.35 -2.74 -6.86
C LEU A 43 -16.71 -2.47 -5.38
N GLY A 44 -16.62 -3.48 -4.51
CA GLY A 44 -16.99 -3.34 -3.10
C GLY A 44 -16.15 -2.33 -2.31
N TRP A 45 -15.01 -1.90 -2.85
CA TRP A 45 -14.16 -0.86 -2.26
C TRP A 45 -14.69 0.56 -2.50
N LEU A 46 -15.49 0.77 -3.55
CA LEU A 46 -15.84 2.10 -4.09
C LEU A 46 -16.58 2.98 -3.07
N HIS A 47 -17.53 2.39 -2.33
CA HIS A 47 -18.28 3.08 -1.27
C HIS A 47 -18.01 2.45 0.10
N LEU A 48 -16.89 1.75 0.23
CA LEU A 48 -16.55 1.08 1.48
C LEU A 48 -16.34 2.08 2.62
N PRO A 49 -15.55 3.17 2.47
CA PRO A 49 -15.27 4.07 3.59
C PRO A 49 -16.52 4.65 4.24
N SER A 50 -17.48 5.10 3.43
CA SER A 50 -18.74 5.69 3.94
C SER A 50 -19.73 4.64 4.47
N SER A 51 -19.53 3.35 4.18
CA SER A 51 -20.44 2.25 4.56
C SER A 51 -19.97 1.45 5.78
N ILE A 52 -18.75 1.65 6.28
CA ILE A 52 -18.26 0.95 7.46
C ILE A 52 -19.02 1.40 8.70
N SER A 53 -19.67 0.44 9.38
CA SER A 53 -20.45 0.76 10.59
C SER A 53 -19.55 0.97 11.81
N LYS A 54 -20.03 1.77 12.77
CA LYS A 54 -19.35 1.99 14.05
C LYS A 54 -19.21 0.69 14.85
N GLU A 55 -20.19 -0.20 14.76
CA GLU A 55 -20.18 -1.50 15.42
C GLU A 55 -19.05 -2.38 14.88
N HIS A 56 -18.83 -2.33 13.55
CA HIS A 56 -17.73 -3.06 12.92
C HIS A 56 -16.35 -2.53 13.37
N LEU A 57 -16.18 -1.21 13.40
CA LEU A 57 -14.94 -0.60 13.93
C LEU A 57 -14.74 -0.92 15.42
N ALA A 58 -15.80 -0.93 16.21
CA ALA A 58 -15.74 -1.29 17.62
C ALA A 58 -15.32 -2.76 17.83
N ASP A 59 -15.81 -3.71 17.02
CA ASP A 59 -15.40 -5.14 17.08
C ASP A 59 -13.92 -5.32 16.69
N LEU A 60 -13.45 -4.60 15.67
CA LEU A 60 -12.04 -4.57 15.29
C LEU A 60 -11.17 -4.02 16.44
N ASN A 61 -11.55 -2.89 17.03
CA ASN A 61 -10.85 -2.26 18.15
C ASN A 61 -10.85 -3.16 19.40
N ALA A 62 -11.95 -3.84 19.72
CA ALA A 62 -12.02 -4.78 20.81
C ALA A 62 -11.08 -5.98 20.61
N THR A 63 -11.05 -6.55 19.40
CA THR A 63 -10.13 -7.64 19.04
C THR A 63 -8.68 -7.16 19.07
N ALA A 64 -8.40 -5.97 18.54
CA ALA A 64 -7.07 -5.38 18.61
C ALA A 64 -6.59 -5.17 20.04
N LYS A 65 -7.49 -4.77 20.95
CA LYS A 65 -7.18 -4.65 22.39
C LYS A 65 -6.78 -5.98 23.01
N VAL A 66 -7.46 -7.06 22.69
CA VAL A 66 -7.09 -8.40 23.17
C VAL A 66 -5.66 -8.75 22.75
N LEU A 67 -5.30 -8.50 21.49
CA LEU A 67 -3.94 -8.75 20.99
C LEU A 67 -2.91 -7.83 21.67
N ARG A 68 -3.19 -6.54 21.84
CA ARG A 68 -2.30 -5.60 22.54
C ARG A 68 -2.07 -5.98 23.99
N ASP A 69 -3.11 -6.40 24.70
CA ASP A 69 -3.01 -6.75 26.13
C ASP A 69 -2.25 -8.07 26.35
N ASN A 70 -2.22 -8.97 25.38
CA ASN A 70 -1.70 -10.32 25.53
C ASN A 70 -0.42 -10.62 24.74
N CYS A 71 0.05 -9.70 23.88
CA CYS A 71 1.18 -9.96 22.98
C CYS A 71 2.22 -8.84 23.05
N GLU A 72 3.49 -9.22 23.09
CA GLU A 72 4.64 -8.32 22.87
C GLU A 72 4.91 -8.13 21.38
N VAL A 73 4.57 -9.15 20.58
CA VAL A 73 4.76 -9.20 19.15
C VAL A 73 3.47 -9.72 18.49
N VAL A 74 3.06 -9.12 17.40
CA VAL A 74 1.98 -9.66 16.56
C VAL A 74 2.48 -9.81 15.13
N ILE A 75 2.32 -11.03 14.60
CA ILE A 75 2.73 -11.36 13.25
C ILE A 75 1.54 -11.23 12.30
N ILE A 76 1.71 -10.46 11.25
CA ILE A 76 0.77 -10.40 10.13
C ILE A 76 1.24 -11.44 9.11
N ALA A 77 0.52 -12.56 9.02
CA ALA A 77 0.78 -13.60 8.03
C ALA A 77 -0.06 -13.33 6.77
N GLY A 78 0.56 -12.79 5.73
CA GLY A 78 -0.09 -12.39 4.48
C GLY A 78 0.90 -12.02 3.39
N ILE A 79 0.42 -11.94 2.14
CA ILE A 79 1.22 -11.53 0.97
C ILE A 79 0.43 -10.56 0.10
N GLY A 80 1.12 -9.69 -0.63
CA GLY A 80 0.51 -8.68 -1.51
C GLY A 80 -0.46 -7.78 -0.76
N GLY A 81 -1.70 -7.66 -1.24
CA GLY A 81 -2.74 -6.84 -0.59
C GLY A 81 -3.11 -7.27 0.83
N SER A 82 -2.79 -8.52 1.21
CA SER A 82 -3.04 -9.01 2.56
C SER A 82 -2.06 -8.47 3.62
N TYR A 83 -1.00 -7.73 3.22
CA TYR A 83 -0.09 -7.10 4.18
C TYR A 83 0.37 -5.70 3.78
N LEU A 84 0.52 -5.40 2.47
CA LEU A 84 1.12 -4.15 2.01
C LEU A 84 0.34 -2.91 2.47
N GLY A 85 -0.99 -2.92 2.37
CA GLY A 85 -1.80 -1.78 2.79
C GLY A 85 -1.69 -1.50 4.30
N ALA A 86 -1.77 -2.55 5.13
CA ALA A 86 -1.56 -2.42 6.57
C ALA A 86 -0.16 -1.91 6.89
N ARG A 87 0.87 -2.47 6.25
CA ARG A 87 2.26 -2.06 6.44
C ARG A 87 2.50 -0.61 6.05
N ALA A 88 1.93 -0.18 4.93
CA ALA A 88 2.00 1.20 4.48
C ALA A 88 1.53 2.20 5.55
N VAL A 89 0.36 1.94 6.15
CA VAL A 89 -0.18 2.79 7.20
C VAL A 89 0.63 2.70 8.49
N ILE A 90 0.94 1.49 8.94
CA ILE A 90 1.67 1.26 10.20
C ILE A 90 3.06 1.92 10.15
N GLU A 91 3.83 1.74 9.07
CA GLU A 91 5.15 2.34 8.96
C GLU A 91 5.11 3.86 8.75
N ALA A 92 4.13 4.38 8.01
CA ALA A 92 3.96 5.82 7.85
C ALA A 92 3.68 6.55 9.17
N LEU A 93 2.96 5.93 10.08
CA LEU A 93 2.55 6.55 11.34
C LEU A 93 3.44 6.19 12.54
N SER A 94 4.18 5.08 12.46
CA SER A 94 5.06 4.63 13.55
C SER A 94 6.27 5.56 13.77
N ASN A 95 6.77 5.60 14.99
CA ASN A 95 8.12 6.09 15.24
C ASN A 95 9.11 5.16 14.52
N SER A 96 10.07 5.74 13.79
CA SER A 96 11.04 4.97 12.98
C SER A 96 11.90 3.99 13.80
N PHE A 97 11.98 4.18 15.10
CA PHE A 97 12.74 3.35 16.04
C PHE A 97 11.87 2.64 17.07
N THR A 98 10.56 2.48 16.79
CA THR A 98 9.60 1.92 17.76
C THR A 98 9.99 0.53 18.27
N TRP A 99 10.63 -0.27 17.42
CA TRP A 99 11.08 -1.63 17.77
C TRP A 99 12.28 -1.66 18.72
N LEU A 100 13.04 -0.54 18.86
CA LEU A 100 14.14 -0.37 19.82
C LEU A 100 13.70 0.25 21.15
N GLN A 101 12.48 0.80 21.21
CA GLN A 101 12.02 1.47 22.43
C GLN A 101 11.76 0.45 23.55
N GLU A 102 12.21 0.75 24.78
CA GLU A 102 11.97 -0.09 25.95
C GLU A 102 10.48 -0.13 26.35
N LYS A 103 9.84 1.03 26.36
CA LYS A 103 8.40 1.15 26.65
C LYS A 103 7.61 1.22 25.37
N LYS A 104 6.76 0.24 25.15
CA LYS A 104 5.89 0.15 23.97
C LYS A 104 4.43 0.33 24.38
N THR A 105 3.69 1.08 23.61
CA THR A 105 2.25 1.28 23.77
C THR A 105 1.44 0.26 22.97
N ALA A 106 2.09 -0.44 22.03
CA ALA A 106 1.52 -1.47 21.18
C ALA A 106 2.55 -2.58 20.93
N PRO A 107 2.14 -3.79 20.51
CA PRO A 107 3.05 -4.87 20.12
C PRO A 107 3.98 -4.46 18.98
N ILE A 108 5.12 -5.11 18.88
CA ILE A 108 5.95 -5.05 17.66
C ILE A 108 5.19 -5.77 16.55
N MET A 109 4.97 -5.09 15.43
CA MET A 109 4.33 -5.67 14.27
C MET A 109 5.41 -6.28 13.35
N ILE A 110 5.30 -7.57 13.08
CA ILE A 110 6.20 -8.30 12.17
C ILE A 110 5.37 -8.91 11.04
N TYR A 111 5.98 -9.02 9.86
CA TYR A 111 5.30 -9.54 8.66
C TYR A 111 5.92 -10.88 8.27
N ALA A 112 5.08 -11.87 7.96
CA ALA A 112 5.51 -13.19 7.52
C ALA A 112 4.61 -13.70 6.38
N GLY A 113 5.12 -14.69 5.62
CA GLY A 113 4.36 -15.19 4.47
C GLY A 113 4.28 -14.22 3.31
N HIS A 114 5.11 -13.18 3.28
CA HIS A 114 5.34 -12.30 2.14
C HIS A 114 6.55 -12.72 1.31
N ASN A 115 7.24 -13.75 1.75
CA ASN A 115 8.33 -14.45 1.09
C ASN A 115 8.39 -15.90 1.58
N ILE A 116 9.24 -16.73 0.98
CA ILE A 116 9.51 -18.13 1.37
C ILE A 116 11.00 -18.36 1.67
N SER A 117 11.69 -17.31 2.16
CA SER A 117 13.08 -17.45 2.61
C SER A 117 13.14 -18.30 3.88
N GLU A 118 13.91 -19.39 3.82
CA GLU A 118 14.12 -20.27 4.96
C GLU A 118 14.83 -19.54 6.09
N ASP A 119 15.88 -18.77 5.79
CA ASP A 119 16.62 -17.99 6.79
C ASP A 119 15.72 -16.99 7.50
N TYR A 120 14.90 -16.23 6.75
CA TYR A 120 13.96 -15.28 7.36
C TYR A 120 12.98 -15.96 8.32
N LEU A 121 12.39 -17.08 7.91
CA LEU A 121 11.46 -17.83 8.75
C LEU A 121 12.14 -18.47 9.95
N PHE A 122 13.35 -18.99 9.78
CA PHE A 122 14.16 -19.56 10.86
C PHE A 122 14.49 -18.47 11.89
N GLU A 123 15.05 -17.35 11.48
CA GLU A 123 15.40 -16.22 12.36
C GLU A 123 14.17 -15.68 13.09
N LEU A 124 13.02 -15.57 12.41
CA LEU A 124 11.77 -15.18 13.04
C LEU A 124 11.33 -16.17 14.11
N THR A 125 11.36 -17.48 13.82
CA THR A 125 10.97 -18.50 14.81
C THR A 125 11.92 -18.54 16.02
N GLU A 126 13.23 -18.32 15.81
CA GLU A 126 14.20 -18.18 16.90
C GLU A 126 13.91 -16.94 17.76
N TYR A 127 13.66 -15.78 17.13
CA TYR A 127 13.32 -14.54 17.84
C TYR A 127 12.06 -14.68 18.71
N LEU A 128 11.10 -15.47 18.25
CA LEU A 128 9.81 -15.65 18.93
C LEU A 128 9.85 -16.63 20.13
N LYS A 129 10.94 -17.40 20.32
CA LYS A 129 11.01 -18.43 21.37
C LYS A 129 10.66 -17.93 22.76
N ASP A 130 11.12 -16.71 23.10
CA ASP A 130 10.92 -16.12 24.42
C ASP A 130 9.88 -14.98 24.42
N LYS A 131 9.06 -14.87 23.36
CA LYS A 131 8.09 -13.79 23.19
C LYS A 131 6.66 -14.26 23.37
N LYS A 132 5.85 -13.43 24.01
CA LYS A 132 4.40 -13.57 23.97
C LYS A 132 3.93 -13.01 22.62
N PHE A 133 3.72 -13.88 21.65
CA PHE A 133 3.28 -13.44 20.33
C PHE A 133 1.87 -13.92 19.96
N GLY A 134 1.24 -13.19 19.05
CA GLY A 134 -0.01 -13.53 18.38
C GLY A 134 0.14 -13.50 16.87
N VAL A 135 -0.86 -14.00 16.14
CA VAL A 135 -0.85 -14.08 14.68
C VAL A 135 -2.16 -13.57 14.11
N ILE A 136 -2.10 -12.68 13.14
CA ILE A 136 -3.22 -12.32 12.27
C ILE A 136 -2.98 -13.01 10.94
N ASN A 137 -3.70 -14.10 10.68
CA ASN A 137 -3.62 -14.85 9.43
C ASN A 137 -4.58 -14.25 8.41
N ILE A 138 -4.05 -13.62 7.37
CA ILE A 138 -4.83 -12.91 6.34
C ILE A 138 -4.71 -13.65 5.02
N SER A 139 -5.70 -14.47 4.71
CA SER A 139 -5.75 -15.21 3.45
C SER A 139 -7.19 -15.61 3.13
N LYS A 140 -7.69 -15.19 1.96
CA LYS A 140 -9.06 -15.54 1.54
C LYS A 140 -9.23 -17.06 1.38
N SER A 141 -8.34 -17.71 0.66
CA SER A 141 -8.39 -19.17 0.43
C SER A 141 -7.75 -19.99 1.54
N GLY A 142 -6.73 -19.45 2.22
CA GLY A 142 -5.87 -20.21 3.12
C GLY A 142 -4.90 -21.17 2.42
N THR A 143 -4.79 -21.10 1.08
CA THR A 143 -3.96 -22.00 0.27
C THR A 143 -2.86 -21.28 -0.51
N THR A 144 -2.73 -19.96 -0.33
CA THR A 144 -1.58 -19.21 -0.86
C THR A 144 -0.33 -19.76 -0.20
N THR A 145 0.59 -20.29 -0.98
CA THR A 145 1.72 -21.12 -0.51
C THR A 145 2.54 -20.41 0.55
N GLU A 146 2.93 -19.17 0.30
CA GLU A 146 3.79 -18.37 1.17
C GLU A 146 3.13 -18.13 2.53
N THR A 147 1.89 -17.67 2.52
CA THR A 147 1.12 -17.40 3.74
C THR A 147 0.77 -18.67 4.50
N ALA A 148 0.36 -19.74 3.80
CA ALA A 148 -0.01 -21.01 4.41
C ALA A 148 1.20 -21.69 5.08
N LEU A 149 2.38 -21.62 4.47
CA LEU A 149 3.62 -22.13 5.03
C LEU A 149 4.01 -21.39 6.30
N ALA A 150 4.05 -20.05 6.25
CA ALA A 150 4.36 -19.24 7.41
C ALA A 150 3.35 -19.46 8.55
N PHE A 151 2.05 -19.46 8.24
CA PHE A 151 1.02 -19.68 9.25
C PHE A 151 1.09 -21.06 9.89
N ARG A 152 1.42 -22.11 9.13
CA ARG A 152 1.58 -23.46 9.67
C ARG A 152 2.69 -23.54 10.72
N LEU A 153 3.85 -22.89 10.47
CA LEU A 153 4.96 -22.81 11.41
C LEU A 153 4.59 -21.99 12.64
N LEU A 154 4.07 -20.80 12.44
CA LEU A 154 3.73 -19.87 13.51
C LEU A 154 2.58 -20.37 14.41
N LYS A 155 1.54 -20.99 13.83
CA LYS A 155 0.46 -21.63 14.59
C LYS A 155 1.01 -22.67 15.52
N LYS A 156 1.82 -23.62 14.97
CA LYS A 156 2.41 -24.68 15.78
C LYS A 156 3.26 -24.11 16.91
N GLN A 157 4.13 -23.16 16.63
CA GLN A 157 4.99 -22.53 17.63
C GLN A 157 4.17 -21.81 18.73
N CYS A 158 3.12 -21.07 18.32
CA CYS A 158 2.25 -20.38 19.27
C CYS A 158 1.53 -21.37 20.21
N GLU A 159 1.01 -22.48 19.66
CA GLU A 159 0.36 -23.53 20.45
C GLU A 159 1.34 -24.25 21.40
N ASP A 160 2.55 -24.56 20.94
CA ASP A 160 3.59 -25.21 21.74
C ASP A 160 4.06 -24.31 22.90
N GLN A 161 4.23 -23.00 22.67
CA GLN A 161 4.72 -22.06 23.69
C GLN A 161 3.64 -21.56 24.65
N ARG A 162 2.42 -21.35 24.17
CA ARG A 162 1.38 -20.66 24.93
C ARG A 162 0.21 -21.57 25.35
N GLY A 163 0.16 -22.79 24.81
CA GLY A 163 -0.96 -23.68 24.92
C GLY A 163 -2.13 -23.32 23.99
N LYS A 164 -2.96 -24.30 23.66
CA LYS A 164 -4.04 -24.13 22.67
C LYS A 164 -5.09 -23.09 23.07
N GLU A 165 -5.45 -23.02 24.34
CA GLU A 165 -6.47 -22.06 24.82
C GLU A 165 -5.99 -20.61 24.71
N THR A 166 -4.71 -20.33 24.99
CA THR A 166 -4.15 -19.00 24.81
C THR A 166 -3.97 -18.70 23.31
N ALA A 167 -3.46 -19.66 22.54
CA ALA A 167 -3.30 -19.52 21.08
C ALA A 167 -4.64 -19.16 20.41
N LYS A 168 -5.75 -19.79 20.84
CA LYS A 168 -7.11 -19.48 20.36
C LYS A 168 -7.50 -18.02 20.56
N GLN A 169 -7.02 -17.36 21.61
CA GLN A 169 -7.33 -15.97 21.92
C GLN A 169 -6.48 -14.97 21.13
N VAL A 170 -5.27 -15.37 20.72
CA VAL A 170 -4.27 -14.49 20.10
C VAL A 170 -3.99 -14.81 18.63
N ILE A 171 -4.65 -15.82 18.08
CA ILE A 171 -4.69 -16.09 16.64
C ILE A 171 -6.02 -15.60 16.10
N VAL A 172 -5.97 -14.71 15.12
CA VAL A 172 -7.14 -14.16 14.44
C VAL A 172 -7.03 -14.48 12.95
N ALA A 173 -8.12 -14.91 12.32
CA ALA A 173 -8.17 -15.16 10.90
C ALA A 173 -9.00 -14.10 10.18
N VAL A 174 -8.40 -13.43 9.20
CA VAL A 174 -9.11 -12.57 8.25
C VAL A 174 -9.20 -13.36 6.95
N THR A 175 -10.40 -13.85 6.61
CA THR A 175 -10.58 -14.87 5.58
C THR A 175 -11.96 -14.83 4.92
N ASP A 176 -12.23 -15.78 4.02
CA ASP A 176 -13.55 -15.95 3.39
C ASP A 176 -14.66 -16.21 4.44
N ALA A 177 -15.87 -15.81 4.11
CA ALA A 177 -17.02 -15.95 5.00
C ALA A 177 -17.43 -17.41 5.23
N LYS A 178 -17.25 -18.30 4.22
CA LYS A 178 -17.87 -19.62 4.20
C LYS A 178 -16.94 -20.77 3.80
N LYS A 179 -15.87 -20.49 3.06
CA LYS A 179 -15.07 -21.54 2.39
C LYS A 179 -13.56 -21.26 2.50
N GLY A 180 -12.78 -22.24 2.11
CA GLY A 180 -11.32 -22.17 2.10
C GLY A 180 -10.67 -22.75 3.34
N ALA A 181 -9.39 -23.12 3.21
CA ALA A 181 -8.65 -23.79 4.28
C ALA A 181 -8.49 -22.92 5.54
N ALA A 182 -8.34 -21.58 5.37
CA ALA A 182 -8.24 -20.68 6.51
C ALA A 182 -9.56 -20.59 7.30
N ARG A 183 -10.72 -20.55 6.60
CA ARG A 183 -12.04 -20.58 7.26
C ARG A 183 -12.24 -21.89 8.02
N VAL A 184 -12.03 -23.04 7.37
CA VAL A 184 -12.17 -24.35 8.00
C VAL A 184 -11.27 -24.49 9.22
N THR A 185 -10.03 -24.02 9.12
CA THR A 185 -9.10 -24.05 10.26
C THR A 185 -9.59 -23.14 11.40
N ALA A 186 -10.01 -21.92 11.11
CA ALA A 186 -10.47 -20.98 12.11
C ALA A 186 -11.73 -21.50 12.85
N ASP A 187 -12.68 -22.08 12.12
CA ASP A 187 -13.90 -22.64 12.71
C ASP A 187 -13.58 -23.86 13.60
N LYS A 188 -12.68 -24.74 13.15
CA LYS A 188 -12.25 -25.93 13.89
C LYS A 188 -11.52 -25.57 15.18
N GLU A 189 -10.60 -24.62 15.13
CA GLU A 189 -9.78 -24.21 16.28
C GLU A 189 -10.50 -23.15 17.14
N GLY A 190 -11.60 -22.58 16.64
CA GLY A 190 -12.38 -21.54 17.33
C GLY A 190 -11.71 -20.18 17.39
N TYR A 191 -10.95 -19.81 16.37
CA TYR A 191 -10.33 -18.49 16.28
C TYR A 191 -11.35 -17.38 16.03
N LYS A 192 -11.12 -16.18 16.58
CA LYS A 192 -11.85 -14.99 16.14
C LYS A 192 -11.61 -14.76 14.64
N THR A 193 -12.69 -14.44 13.92
CA THR A 193 -12.60 -14.25 12.47
C THR A 193 -13.18 -12.92 12.04
N PHE A 194 -12.62 -12.38 10.95
CA PHE A 194 -13.17 -11.28 10.17
C PHE A 194 -13.24 -11.68 8.71
N ILE A 195 -14.19 -11.08 7.99
CA ILE A 195 -14.50 -11.46 6.62
C ILE A 195 -13.73 -10.57 5.64
N ILE A 196 -13.09 -11.19 4.65
CA ILE A 196 -12.62 -10.52 3.43
C ILE A 196 -13.82 -10.48 2.48
N PRO A 197 -14.36 -9.30 2.12
CA PRO A 197 -15.48 -9.20 1.20
C PRO A 197 -15.16 -9.85 -0.16
N ASP A 198 -16.10 -10.58 -0.72
CA ASP A 198 -15.91 -11.27 -2.00
C ASP A 198 -15.69 -10.31 -3.17
N ASN A 199 -16.33 -9.16 -3.09
CA ASN A 199 -16.33 -8.11 -4.10
C ASN A 199 -15.23 -7.05 -3.91
N VAL A 200 -14.19 -7.33 -3.09
CA VAL A 200 -13.01 -6.46 -2.92
C VAL A 200 -11.75 -7.22 -3.31
N GLY A 201 -11.02 -6.70 -4.29
CA GLY A 201 -9.73 -7.24 -4.68
C GLY A 201 -8.63 -6.96 -3.64
N GLY A 202 -7.59 -7.81 -3.57
CA GLY A 202 -6.54 -7.72 -2.54
C GLY A 202 -5.88 -6.34 -2.44
N ARG A 203 -5.51 -5.74 -3.56
CA ARG A 203 -4.85 -4.42 -3.60
C ARG A 203 -5.77 -3.23 -3.26
N PHE A 204 -7.09 -3.45 -3.21
CA PHE A 204 -8.11 -2.47 -2.79
C PHE A 204 -8.67 -2.76 -1.39
N SER A 205 -8.02 -3.64 -0.61
CA SER A 205 -8.61 -4.18 0.62
C SER A 205 -8.12 -3.52 1.91
N VAL A 206 -7.29 -2.48 1.85
CA VAL A 206 -6.70 -1.86 3.04
C VAL A 206 -7.74 -1.32 4.03
N LEU A 207 -8.87 -0.82 3.55
CA LEU A 207 -9.99 -0.32 4.37
C LEU A 207 -11.01 -1.41 4.76
N THR A 208 -10.72 -2.68 4.47
CA THR A 208 -11.44 -3.84 5.03
C THR A 208 -10.73 -4.32 6.31
N PRO A 209 -11.24 -5.35 7.02
CA PRO A 209 -10.52 -5.96 8.14
C PRO A 209 -9.09 -6.41 7.81
N VAL A 210 -8.77 -6.61 6.52
CA VAL A 210 -7.41 -6.95 6.03
C VAL A 210 -6.38 -5.91 6.49
N GLY A 211 -6.70 -4.63 6.35
CA GLY A 211 -5.82 -3.54 6.80
C GLY A 211 -6.21 -3.00 8.17
N LEU A 212 -7.51 -2.79 8.43
CA LEU A 212 -7.97 -2.11 9.64
C LEU A 212 -7.60 -2.86 10.93
N LEU A 213 -7.69 -4.20 10.96
CA LEU A 213 -7.34 -4.95 12.16
C LEU A 213 -5.85 -4.82 12.53
N PRO A 214 -4.90 -5.10 11.62
CA PRO A 214 -3.47 -4.89 11.93
C PRO A 214 -3.14 -3.45 12.35
N ILE A 215 -3.74 -2.45 11.69
CA ILE A 215 -3.55 -1.03 11.99
C ILE A 215 -4.03 -0.71 13.41
N ALA A 216 -5.21 -1.20 13.79
CA ALA A 216 -5.74 -1.05 15.15
C ALA A 216 -4.86 -1.76 16.19
N VAL A 217 -4.31 -2.95 15.88
CA VAL A 217 -3.36 -3.67 16.75
C VAL A 217 -2.08 -2.88 16.94
N ALA A 218 -1.59 -2.22 15.90
CA ALA A 218 -0.43 -1.33 15.99
C ALA A 218 -0.69 -0.05 16.81
N GLY A 219 -1.95 0.18 17.24
CA GLY A 219 -2.32 1.28 18.14
C GLY A 219 -2.79 2.55 17.44
N PHE A 220 -3.04 2.51 16.15
CA PHE A 220 -3.51 3.67 15.37
C PHE A 220 -5.04 3.75 15.33
N ASP A 221 -5.54 4.97 15.17
CA ASP A 221 -6.98 5.27 15.13
C ASP A 221 -7.60 4.96 13.76
N ILE A 222 -8.23 3.78 13.67
CA ILE A 222 -8.90 3.33 12.44
C ILE A 222 -10.17 4.13 12.13
N GLU A 223 -10.78 4.80 13.11
CA GLU A 223 -11.94 5.65 12.88
C GLU A 223 -11.51 6.92 12.12
N GLN A 224 -10.39 7.53 12.52
CA GLN A 224 -9.81 8.66 11.80
C GLN A 224 -9.32 8.27 10.40
N LEU A 225 -8.72 7.09 10.24
CA LEU A 225 -8.30 6.58 8.94
C LEU A 225 -9.50 6.44 7.98
N VAL A 226 -10.58 5.82 8.45
CA VAL A 226 -11.82 5.63 7.67
C VAL A 226 -12.49 6.97 7.39
N ALA A 227 -12.50 7.91 8.36
CA ALA A 227 -13.07 9.24 8.16
C ALA A 227 -12.35 10.02 7.05
N GLY A 228 -11.02 9.97 7.02
CA GLY A 228 -10.23 10.60 5.96
C GLY A 228 -10.51 9.99 4.58
N ALA A 229 -10.65 8.68 4.51
CA ALA A 229 -11.02 7.97 3.28
C ALA A 229 -12.44 8.33 2.82
N ALA A 230 -13.41 8.40 3.75
CA ALA A 230 -14.80 8.75 3.45
C ALA A 230 -14.96 10.20 2.96
N ASP A 231 -14.19 11.14 3.51
CA ASP A 231 -14.20 12.51 3.00
C ASP A 231 -13.53 12.61 1.62
N MET A 232 -12.51 11.80 1.34
CA MET A 232 -11.93 11.71 0.00
C MET A 232 -12.85 10.99 -0.99
N GLU A 233 -13.64 9.99 -0.55
CA GLU A 233 -14.70 9.38 -1.36
C GLU A 233 -15.68 10.44 -1.88
N LYS A 234 -16.12 11.35 -1.01
CA LYS A 234 -16.99 12.48 -1.41
C LYS A 234 -16.28 13.44 -2.36
N ALA A 235 -15.02 13.80 -2.08
CA ALA A 235 -14.25 14.72 -2.90
C ALA A 235 -13.94 14.16 -4.30
N CYS A 236 -13.96 12.82 -4.45
CA CYS A 236 -13.73 12.11 -5.71
C CYS A 236 -15.02 11.52 -6.31
N GLY A 237 -16.20 11.96 -5.83
CA GLY A 237 -17.51 11.51 -6.32
C GLY A 237 -17.72 11.80 -7.81
N ALA A 238 -18.62 11.05 -8.43
CA ALA A 238 -18.92 11.22 -9.86
C ALA A 238 -19.69 12.50 -10.20
N ASP A 239 -20.30 13.12 -9.21
CA ASP A 239 -21.01 14.39 -9.27
C ASP A 239 -20.10 15.62 -9.01
N VAL A 240 -18.87 15.39 -8.58
CA VAL A 240 -17.87 16.46 -8.40
C VAL A 240 -17.37 16.93 -9.75
N PRO A 241 -17.35 18.24 -10.04
CA PRO A 241 -16.83 18.78 -11.28
C PRO A 241 -15.41 18.31 -11.56
N PHE A 242 -15.08 18.00 -12.82
CA PHE A 242 -13.75 17.49 -13.20
C PHE A 242 -12.61 18.34 -12.64
N ALA A 243 -12.72 19.67 -12.72
CA ALA A 243 -11.69 20.61 -12.27
C ALA A 243 -11.48 20.64 -10.74
N GLU A 244 -12.41 20.06 -9.97
CA GLU A 244 -12.38 20.02 -8.50
C GLU A 244 -12.08 18.60 -7.97
N ASN A 245 -12.12 17.59 -8.85
CA ASN A 245 -11.94 16.18 -8.50
C ASN A 245 -10.47 15.75 -8.65
N PRO A 246 -9.73 15.61 -7.54
CA PRO A 246 -8.29 15.33 -7.62
C PRO A 246 -7.98 13.96 -8.25
N ALA A 247 -8.78 12.93 -8.02
CA ALA A 247 -8.57 11.62 -8.63
C ALA A 247 -8.81 11.63 -10.14
N ALA A 248 -9.80 12.40 -10.59
CA ALA A 248 -10.09 12.61 -12.01
C ALA A 248 -8.95 13.34 -12.73
N ILE A 249 -8.46 14.43 -12.12
CA ILE A 249 -7.34 15.22 -12.67
C ILE A 249 -6.07 14.37 -12.72
N TYR A 250 -5.75 13.64 -11.66
CA TYR A 250 -4.56 12.77 -11.63
C TYR A 250 -4.64 11.68 -12.69
N ALA A 251 -5.78 10.98 -12.81
CA ALA A 251 -5.98 9.93 -13.82
C ALA A 251 -5.87 10.49 -15.25
N ALA A 252 -6.46 11.64 -15.52
CA ALA A 252 -6.37 12.31 -16.82
C ALA A 252 -4.93 12.71 -17.17
N THR A 253 -4.24 13.37 -16.22
CA THR A 253 -2.87 13.86 -16.42
C THR A 253 -1.91 12.72 -16.72
N ARG A 254 -1.94 11.63 -15.92
CA ARG A 254 -1.05 10.49 -16.14
C ARG A 254 -1.34 9.75 -17.46
N ASN A 255 -2.61 9.66 -17.88
CA ASN A 255 -2.97 9.06 -19.16
C ASN A 255 -2.55 9.94 -20.35
N GLU A 256 -2.66 11.27 -20.25
CA GLU A 256 -2.14 12.17 -21.27
C GLU A 256 -0.61 12.07 -21.39
N LEU A 257 0.10 12.02 -20.25
CA LEU A 257 1.55 11.79 -20.24
C LEU A 257 1.91 10.44 -20.90
N TYR A 258 1.15 9.38 -20.60
CA TYR A 258 1.33 8.07 -21.23
C TYR A 258 1.13 8.11 -22.75
N ARG A 259 0.08 8.76 -23.22
CA ARG A 259 -0.18 8.95 -24.67
C ARG A 259 0.92 9.76 -25.36
N ASN A 260 1.61 10.65 -24.61
CA ASN A 260 2.77 11.42 -25.06
C ASN A 260 4.12 10.70 -24.81
N GLY A 261 4.12 9.39 -24.63
CA GLY A 261 5.33 8.56 -24.58
C GLY A 261 5.98 8.41 -23.19
N LYS A 262 5.43 8.99 -22.14
CA LYS A 262 5.88 8.78 -20.76
C LYS A 262 5.34 7.45 -20.26
N LYS A 263 6.19 6.42 -20.21
CA LYS A 263 5.79 5.03 -19.94
C LYS A 263 6.04 4.57 -18.50
N ILE A 264 6.81 5.34 -17.74
CA ILE A 264 7.22 5.02 -16.39
C ILE A 264 6.79 6.16 -15.47
N GLU A 265 6.03 5.83 -14.44
CA GLU A 265 5.65 6.73 -13.36
C GLU A 265 6.48 6.41 -12.12
N ILE A 266 7.22 7.41 -11.63
CA ILE A 266 8.07 7.25 -10.47
C ILE A 266 7.44 8.01 -9.30
N LEU A 267 6.83 7.31 -8.36
CA LEU A 267 6.32 7.91 -7.13
C LEU A 267 7.48 8.32 -6.23
N VAL A 268 7.58 9.61 -5.95
CA VAL A 268 8.66 10.20 -5.18
C VAL A 268 8.19 10.60 -3.80
N ASN A 269 8.99 10.35 -2.78
CA ASN A 269 8.82 10.94 -1.46
C ASN A 269 10.15 11.44 -0.89
N PHE A 270 10.09 12.43 0.01
CA PHE A 270 11.21 12.94 0.81
C PHE A 270 11.04 12.60 2.30
N CYS A 271 10.19 11.63 2.60
CA CYS A 271 9.93 11.14 3.94
C CYS A 271 10.05 9.61 3.96
N PRO A 272 11.10 9.03 4.56
CA PRO A 272 11.34 7.58 4.51
C PRO A 272 10.21 6.74 5.12
N LYS A 273 9.35 7.32 5.96
CA LYS A 273 8.16 6.66 6.48
C LYS A 273 7.13 6.31 5.39
N LEU A 274 7.20 6.96 4.22
CA LEU A 274 6.30 6.72 3.09
C LEU A 274 6.77 5.60 2.15
N HIS A 275 7.90 4.96 2.44
CA HIS A 275 8.43 3.87 1.62
C HIS A 275 7.37 2.80 1.32
N TYR A 276 6.69 2.27 2.35
CA TYR A 276 5.67 1.24 2.13
C TYR A 276 4.35 1.76 1.56
N VAL A 277 4.09 3.06 1.61
CA VAL A 277 3.01 3.68 0.82
C VAL A 277 3.33 3.53 -0.67
N SER A 278 4.58 3.76 -1.06
CA SER A 278 5.04 3.56 -2.44
C SER A 278 4.99 2.09 -2.85
N GLU A 279 5.35 1.14 -1.96
CA GLU A 279 5.26 -0.30 -2.24
C GLU A 279 3.80 -0.77 -2.45
N TRP A 280 2.86 -0.30 -1.61
CA TRP A 280 1.43 -0.54 -1.77
C TRP A 280 0.93 0.07 -3.10
N TRP A 281 1.31 1.29 -3.41
CA TRP A 281 0.95 1.99 -4.64
C TRP A 281 1.46 1.25 -5.89
N LYS A 282 2.68 0.70 -5.86
CA LYS A 282 3.21 -0.13 -6.96
C LYS A 282 2.34 -1.35 -7.23
N GLN A 283 1.88 -2.05 -6.18
CA GLN A 283 0.94 -3.16 -6.36
C GLN A 283 -0.39 -2.67 -6.92
N LEU A 284 -0.93 -1.58 -6.37
CA LEU A 284 -2.22 -1.03 -6.80
C LEU A 284 -2.21 -0.77 -8.32
N TYR A 285 -1.24 -0.02 -8.81
CA TYR A 285 -1.18 0.35 -10.24
C TYR A 285 -0.63 -0.78 -11.12
N GLY A 286 0.40 -1.49 -10.69
CA GLY A 286 1.01 -2.56 -11.47
C GLY A 286 0.04 -3.68 -11.82
N GLU A 287 -0.71 -4.18 -10.84
CA GLU A 287 -1.72 -5.22 -11.07
C GLU A 287 -2.97 -4.68 -11.77
N SER A 288 -3.30 -3.39 -11.62
CA SER A 288 -4.51 -2.83 -12.22
C SER A 288 -4.34 -2.48 -13.69
N GLU A 289 -3.19 -1.97 -14.09
CA GLU A 289 -2.98 -1.39 -15.42
C GLU A 289 -2.10 -2.21 -16.36
N GLY A 290 -1.15 -2.99 -15.84
CA GLY A 290 -0.21 -3.79 -16.64
C GLY A 290 -0.89 -4.96 -17.36
N LYS A 291 -1.71 -4.70 -18.37
CA LYS A 291 -2.53 -5.70 -19.09
C LYS A 291 -2.60 -5.37 -20.59
N ASP A 292 -2.88 -6.37 -21.41
CA ASP A 292 -3.09 -6.21 -22.87
C ASP A 292 -1.92 -5.51 -23.55
N ASN A 293 -0.68 -5.70 -23.07
CA ASN A 293 0.54 -5.01 -23.51
C ASN A 293 0.47 -3.48 -23.36
N LYS A 294 -0.33 -2.99 -22.42
CA LYS A 294 -0.50 -1.58 -22.04
C LYS A 294 -0.13 -1.38 -20.57
N GLY A 295 -0.14 -0.13 -20.18
CA GLY A 295 0.01 0.29 -18.79
C GLY A 295 1.26 1.13 -18.57
N ILE A 296 1.17 1.98 -17.55
CA ILE A 296 2.28 2.79 -17.06
C ILE A 296 3.04 1.95 -16.05
N PHE A 297 4.36 1.82 -16.19
CA PHE A 297 5.16 1.04 -15.24
C PHE A 297 5.32 1.83 -13.94
N PRO A 298 4.85 1.30 -12.80
CA PRO A 298 4.96 2.00 -11.51
C PRO A 298 6.32 1.71 -10.87
N ALA A 299 7.12 2.75 -10.70
CA ALA A 299 8.36 2.74 -9.94
C ALA A 299 8.27 3.68 -8.74
N SER A 300 9.21 3.62 -7.82
CA SER A 300 9.30 4.57 -6.71
C SER A 300 10.75 4.84 -6.32
N VAL A 301 10.98 6.01 -5.71
CA VAL A 301 12.26 6.42 -5.12
C VAL A 301 12.02 7.12 -3.78
N ASP A 302 12.97 6.93 -2.87
CA ASP A 302 13.01 7.60 -1.57
C ASP A 302 14.13 8.64 -1.59
N PHE A 303 13.79 9.89 -1.80
CA PHE A 303 14.76 10.99 -1.78
C PHE A 303 14.99 11.46 -0.33
N SER A 304 16.17 11.97 0.01
CA SER A 304 17.37 12.25 -0.81
C SER A 304 18.25 11.03 -1.14
N THR A 305 18.05 9.86 -0.46
CA THR A 305 18.98 8.74 -0.65
C THR A 305 19.09 8.31 -2.12
N ASP A 306 17.98 8.21 -2.83
CA ASP A 306 17.97 7.80 -4.23
C ASP A 306 18.40 8.90 -5.22
N LEU A 307 18.60 10.13 -4.78
CA LEU A 307 19.32 11.11 -5.59
C LEU A 307 20.78 10.69 -5.81
N HIS A 308 21.36 9.92 -4.85
CA HIS A 308 22.71 9.37 -4.93
C HIS A 308 22.76 8.00 -5.64
N SER A 309 21.66 7.53 -6.21
CA SER A 309 21.55 6.29 -6.98
C SER A 309 20.85 6.53 -8.32
N MET A 310 19.56 6.85 -8.30
CA MET A 310 18.70 7.04 -9.47
C MET A 310 18.71 8.48 -10.02
N GLY A 311 19.20 9.46 -9.25
CA GLY A 311 19.16 10.88 -9.61
C GLY A 311 19.82 11.16 -10.97
N GLN A 312 20.97 10.53 -11.26
CA GLN A 312 21.65 10.67 -12.57
C GLN A 312 20.74 10.19 -13.72
N TRP A 313 20.12 9.03 -13.56
CA TRP A 313 19.26 8.48 -14.62
C TRP A 313 18.00 9.31 -14.83
N ILE A 314 17.38 9.78 -13.74
CA ILE A 314 16.22 10.65 -13.80
C ILE A 314 16.55 11.96 -14.50
N GLN A 315 17.71 12.58 -14.15
CA GLN A 315 18.12 13.87 -14.72
C GLN A 315 18.53 13.79 -16.19
N GLU A 316 19.27 12.76 -16.61
CA GLU A 316 19.89 12.70 -17.94
C GLU A 316 19.59 11.43 -18.75
N GLY A 317 18.84 10.46 -18.17
CA GLY A 317 18.46 9.24 -18.88
C GLY A 317 17.36 9.43 -19.92
N GLU A 318 16.72 8.34 -20.33
CA GLU A 318 15.63 8.38 -21.31
C GLU A 318 14.42 9.18 -20.80
N ARG A 319 13.84 10.00 -21.65
CA ARG A 319 12.71 10.89 -21.32
C ARG A 319 11.35 10.18 -21.29
N SER A 320 11.31 8.90 -20.94
CA SER A 320 10.12 8.06 -20.85
C SER A 320 9.38 8.12 -19.48
N ILE A 321 9.88 8.94 -18.54
CA ILE A 321 9.43 9.02 -17.15
C ILE A 321 8.64 10.28 -16.83
N PHE A 322 7.87 10.24 -15.73
CA PHE A 322 7.28 11.40 -15.04
C PHE A 322 7.18 11.08 -13.53
N GLU A 323 7.06 12.12 -12.70
CA GLU A 323 7.12 12.00 -11.26
C GLU A 323 5.90 12.63 -10.56
N PRO A 324 5.03 11.87 -9.89
CA PRO A 324 4.23 12.38 -8.79
C PRO A 324 5.06 12.39 -7.49
N VAL A 325 5.14 13.55 -6.85
CA VAL A 325 5.87 13.76 -5.59
C VAL A 325 4.91 13.89 -4.43
N ILE A 326 4.99 12.98 -3.45
CA ILE A 326 4.26 13.12 -2.18
C ILE A 326 5.03 14.06 -1.27
N SER A 327 4.42 15.19 -0.96
CA SER A 327 5.00 16.29 -0.17
C SER A 327 4.26 16.43 1.15
N LEU A 328 4.98 16.61 2.26
CA LEU A 328 4.39 16.90 3.57
C LEU A 328 4.42 18.39 3.86
N ASP A 329 3.27 18.98 4.17
CA ASP A 329 3.20 20.40 4.53
C ASP A 329 3.78 20.64 5.93
N LYS A 330 3.49 19.75 6.89
CA LYS A 330 3.99 19.81 8.26
C LYS A 330 4.53 18.48 8.73
N VAL A 331 5.61 18.52 9.51
CA VAL A 331 6.17 17.39 10.24
C VAL A 331 5.91 17.55 11.75
N ASP A 332 5.84 16.42 12.47
CA ASP A 332 5.43 16.39 13.89
C ASP A 332 6.53 16.93 14.83
N HIS A 333 7.79 16.83 14.44
CA HIS A 333 8.92 17.14 15.31
C HIS A 333 9.71 18.32 14.79
N LYS A 334 10.33 19.05 15.70
CA LYS A 334 11.21 20.17 15.41
C LYS A 334 12.64 19.81 15.77
N LEU A 335 13.54 19.93 14.78
CA LEU A 335 14.98 19.78 14.97
C LEU A 335 15.68 20.90 14.21
N GLU A 336 16.52 21.65 14.88
CA GLU A 336 17.31 22.74 14.31
C GLU A 336 18.76 22.32 14.07
N VAL A 337 19.36 22.84 13.01
CA VAL A 337 20.77 22.62 12.68
C VAL A 337 21.62 23.43 13.67
N PRO A 338 22.52 22.78 14.43
CA PRO A 338 23.41 23.50 15.33
C PRO A 338 24.47 24.27 14.55
N SER A 339 25.06 25.31 15.17
CA SER A 339 26.27 25.94 14.67
C SER A 339 27.49 25.15 15.14
N ASP A 340 28.49 25.00 14.25
CA ASP A 340 29.81 24.44 14.60
C ASP A 340 30.89 25.53 14.51
N GLU A 341 31.66 25.75 15.59
CA GLU A 341 32.66 26.77 15.66
C GLU A 341 33.76 26.59 14.58
N ALA A 342 34.12 25.35 14.28
CA ALA A 342 35.14 25.04 13.27
C ALA A 342 34.63 25.15 11.83
N ASN A 343 33.30 24.93 11.61
CA ASN A 343 32.63 24.96 10.30
C ASN A 343 33.42 24.23 9.18
N LEU A 344 33.99 23.07 9.51
CA LEU A 344 34.81 22.31 8.55
C LEU A 344 33.97 21.68 7.42
N ASP A 345 32.70 21.41 7.67
CA ASP A 345 31.73 20.92 6.70
C ASP A 345 31.10 22.06 5.87
N GLY A 346 31.32 23.31 6.23
CA GLY A 346 30.79 24.48 5.55
C GLY A 346 29.29 24.70 5.77
N LEU A 347 28.65 24.03 6.76
CA LEU A 347 27.17 24.01 6.92
C LEU A 347 26.63 25.12 7.84
N ASN A 348 27.46 26.03 8.39
CA ASN A 348 26.96 27.08 9.26
C ASN A 348 25.96 28.05 8.61
N PHE A 349 25.86 28.09 7.29
CA PHE A 349 24.79 28.83 6.59
C PHE A 349 23.39 28.24 6.85
N LEU A 350 23.31 27.01 7.36
CA LEU A 350 22.07 26.33 7.78
C LEU A 350 21.78 26.50 9.28
N ALA A 351 22.75 27.00 10.07
CA ALA A 351 22.59 27.10 11.51
C ALA A 351 21.32 27.87 11.90
N GLY A 352 20.54 27.33 12.83
CA GLY A 352 19.26 27.86 13.26
C GLY A 352 18.08 27.54 12.33
N LYS A 353 18.31 26.99 11.12
CA LYS A 353 17.21 26.50 10.27
C LYS A 353 16.72 25.14 10.77
N ARG A 354 15.44 24.87 10.55
CA ARG A 354 14.89 23.53 10.78
C ARG A 354 15.38 22.55 9.72
N VAL A 355 15.68 21.30 10.13
CA VAL A 355 16.04 20.23 9.18
C VAL A 355 14.93 20.03 8.14
N ASP A 356 13.64 20.18 8.53
CA ASP A 356 12.49 20.13 7.62
C ASP A 356 12.54 21.22 6.53
N GLU A 357 12.99 22.43 6.86
CA GLU A 357 13.19 23.51 5.85
C GLU A 357 14.24 23.11 4.81
N VAL A 358 15.34 22.52 5.26
CA VAL A 358 16.38 22.01 4.36
C VAL A 358 15.84 20.93 3.45
N ASN A 359 15.07 19.97 4.01
CA ASN A 359 14.45 18.90 3.25
C ASN A 359 13.45 19.42 2.21
N LYS A 360 12.62 20.41 2.55
CA LYS A 360 11.70 21.06 1.61
C LYS A 360 12.40 21.81 0.49
N MET A 361 13.55 22.43 0.78
CA MET A 361 14.37 23.08 -0.26
C MET A 361 15.02 22.05 -1.17
N ALA A 362 15.43 20.89 -0.62
CA ALA A 362 15.89 19.76 -1.43
C ALA A 362 14.79 19.22 -2.34
N GLU A 363 13.56 19.03 -1.82
CA GLU A 363 12.40 18.62 -2.62
C GLU A 363 12.14 19.60 -3.76
N LEU A 364 12.05 20.89 -3.45
CA LEU A 364 11.75 21.92 -4.45
C LEU A 364 12.86 22.05 -5.49
N GLY A 365 14.12 22.06 -5.06
CA GLY A 365 15.30 22.12 -5.95
C GLY A 365 15.37 20.94 -6.89
N THR A 366 15.08 19.71 -6.39
CA THR A 366 15.00 18.50 -7.21
C THR A 366 13.89 18.57 -8.25
N GLN A 367 12.69 18.99 -7.85
CA GLN A 367 11.57 19.14 -8.79
C GLN A 367 11.89 20.14 -9.90
N LEU A 368 12.54 21.28 -9.59
CA LEU A 368 12.95 22.26 -10.58
C LEU A 368 13.98 21.68 -11.55
N ALA A 369 15.03 21.02 -11.04
CA ALA A 369 16.06 20.40 -11.86
C ALA A 369 15.51 19.32 -12.79
N HIS A 370 14.63 18.44 -12.28
CA HIS A 370 14.04 17.38 -13.08
C HIS A 370 13.09 17.93 -14.16
N VAL A 371 12.29 18.96 -13.86
CA VAL A 371 11.45 19.63 -14.87
C VAL A 371 12.30 20.28 -15.95
N ASP A 372 13.36 21.02 -15.59
CA ASP A 372 14.30 21.61 -16.53
C ASP A 372 15.01 20.53 -17.38
N GLY A 373 15.26 19.36 -16.80
CA GLY A 373 15.78 18.16 -17.46
C GLY A 373 14.79 17.41 -18.35
N GLY A 374 13.54 17.84 -18.42
CA GLY A 374 12.52 17.22 -19.31
C GLY A 374 11.67 16.13 -18.62
N VAL A 375 11.59 16.12 -17.29
CA VAL A 375 10.76 15.18 -16.51
C VAL A 375 9.55 15.90 -15.93
N PRO A 376 8.32 15.63 -16.45
CA PRO A 376 7.09 16.20 -15.91
C PRO A 376 6.90 15.83 -14.43
N ASN A 377 6.50 16.79 -13.59
CA ASN A 377 6.26 16.60 -12.19
C ASN A 377 4.82 16.95 -11.78
N MET A 378 4.23 16.15 -10.93
CA MET A 378 3.01 16.44 -10.17
C MET A 378 3.33 16.51 -8.69
N ARG A 379 2.56 17.25 -7.90
CA ARG A 379 2.75 17.33 -6.45
C ARG A 379 1.46 16.97 -5.73
N ILE A 380 1.53 15.96 -4.87
CA ILE A 380 0.46 15.50 -3.98
C ILE A 380 0.84 15.96 -2.58
N VAL A 381 0.11 16.94 -2.03
CA VAL A 381 0.44 17.52 -0.73
C VAL A 381 -0.43 16.93 0.36
N LEU A 382 0.20 16.31 1.35
CA LEU A 382 -0.41 15.90 2.60
C LEU A 382 -0.20 16.98 3.65
N PRO A 383 -1.24 17.43 4.36
CA PRO A 383 -1.08 18.44 5.43
C PRO A 383 -0.14 17.98 6.55
N SER A 384 -0.15 16.68 6.88
CA SER A 384 0.73 16.02 7.87
C SER A 384 0.60 14.51 7.75
N LEU A 385 1.49 13.75 8.42
CA LEU A 385 1.28 12.30 8.62
C LEU A 385 0.28 12.10 9.77
N SER A 386 -0.94 11.72 9.42
CA SER A 386 -1.99 11.34 10.37
C SER A 386 -2.83 10.24 9.75
N GLU A 387 -3.55 9.50 10.58
CA GLU A 387 -4.48 8.46 10.14
C GLU A 387 -5.47 9.02 9.11
N TYR A 388 -6.04 10.19 9.39
CA TYR A 388 -6.98 10.87 8.50
C TYR A 388 -6.36 11.18 7.12
N ASN A 389 -5.18 11.77 7.09
CA ASN A 389 -4.54 12.14 5.81
C ASN A 389 -4.05 10.92 5.02
N ILE A 390 -3.57 9.87 5.70
CA ILE A 390 -3.21 8.61 5.06
C ILE A 390 -4.47 7.92 4.52
N GLY A 391 -5.57 7.89 5.27
CA GLY A 391 -6.85 7.38 4.77
C GLY A 391 -7.32 8.09 3.50
N SER A 392 -7.23 9.42 3.48
CA SER A 392 -7.51 10.23 2.29
C SER A 392 -6.61 9.87 1.12
N LEU A 393 -5.30 9.67 1.34
CA LEU A 393 -4.34 9.31 0.30
C LEU A 393 -4.62 7.93 -0.31
N LEU A 394 -4.95 6.96 0.53
CA LEU A 394 -5.28 5.61 0.09
C LEU A 394 -6.48 5.63 -0.86
N TYR A 395 -7.59 6.24 -0.43
CA TYR A 395 -8.78 6.29 -1.29
C TYR A 395 -8.57 7.11 -2.56
N PHE A 396 -7.83 8.22 -2.47
CA PHE A 396 -7.45 9.01 -3.65
C PHE A 396 -6.77 8.14 -4.72
N PHE A 397 -5.78 7.35 -4.34
CA PHE A 397 -5.08 6.47 -5.28
C PHE A 397 -5.97 5.32 -5.77
N GLU A 398 -6.80 4.72 -4.93
CA GLU A 398 -7.75 3.66 -5.34
C GLU A 398 -8.73 4.20 -6.39
N LYS A 399 -9.35 5.35 -6.15
CA LYS A 399 -10.31 5.98 -7.09
C LYS A 399 -9.63 6.37 -8.40
N ALA A 400 -8.48 7.02 -8.31
CA ALA A 400 -7.70 7.40 -9.49
C ALA A 400 -7.25 6.19 -10.31
N CYS A 401 -6.86 5.09 -9.66
CA CYS A 401 -6.46 3.85 -10.32
C CYS A 401 -7.64 3.21 -11.08
N GLY A 402 -8.82 3.15 -10.48
CA GLY A 402 -10.03 2.64 -11.14
C GLY A 402 -10.38 3.44 -12.40
N ILE A 403 -10.39 4.78 -12.29
CA ILE A 403 -10.64 5.68 -13.42
C ILE A 403 -9.56 5.48 -14.51
N SER A 404 -8.28 5.48 -14.12
CA SER A 404 -7.16 5.38 -15.04
C SER A 404 -7.12 4.05 -15.80
N GLY A 405 -7.44 2.94 -15.15
CA GLY A 405 -7.53 1.63 -15.81
C GLY A 405 -8.61 1.60 -16.90
N TYR A 406 -9.75 2.24 -16.66
CA TYR A 406 -10.78 2.35 -17.70
C TYR A 406 -10.38 3.31 -18.84
N LEU A 407 -9.65 4.40 -18.56
CA LEU A 407 -9.08 5.27 -19.60
C LEU A 407 -8.05 4.53 -20.47
N LEU A 408 -7.31 3.58 -19.91
CA LEU A 408 -6.41 2.67 -20.64
C LEU A 408 -7.17 1.59 -21.43
N GLY A 409 -8.45 1.38 -21.15
CA GLY A 409 -9.32 0.37 -21.75
C GLY A 409 -9.04 -1.06 -21.27
N VAL A 410 -8.46 -1.22 -20.08
CA VAL A 410 -8.18 -2.52 -19.47
C VAL A 410 -9.20 -2.84 -18.36
N ASN A 411 -9.19 -4.11 -17.84
CA ASN A 411 -9.90 -4.45 -16.61
C ASN A 411 -9.03 -4.08 -15.40
N PRO A 412 -9.39 -3.07 -14.57
CA PRO A 412 -8.53 -2.62 -13.47
C PRO A 412 -8.50 -3.59 -12.28
N PHE A 413 -9.41 -4.57 -12.20
CA PHE A 413 -9.69 -5.28 -10.95
C PHE A 413 -9.30 -6.77 -10.95
N ASN A 414 -8.97 -7.36 -12.09
CA ASN A 414 -8.40 -8.71 -12.18
C ASN A 414 -6.87 -8.70 -12.27
N GLN A 415 -6.21 -9.87 -12.22
CA GLN A 415 -4.77 -10.05 -12.34
C GLN A 415 -4.41 -11.39 -12.98
N PRO A 416 -4.79 -11.65 -14.26
CA PRO A 416 -4.57 -12.95 -14.88
C PRO A 416 -3.10 -13.32 -15.04
N GLY A 417 -2.20 -12.33 -15.17
CA GLY A 417 -0.77 -12.55 -15.40
C GLY A 417 -0.03 -13.29 -14.27
N VAL A 418 -0.55 -13.24 -13.03
CA VAL A 418 0.11 -13.90 -11.88
C VAL A 418 -0.21 -15.40 -11.78
N GLU A 419 -1.09 -15.94 -12.61
CA GLU A 419 -1.45 -17.36 -12.52
C GLU A 419 -0.38 -18.28 -13.16
N ALA A 420 0.36 -17.78 -14.15
CA ALA A 420 1.35 -18.56 -14.87
C ALA A 420 2.50 -19.05 -13.96
N TYR A 421 3.10 -18.16 -13.15
CA TYR A 421 4.20 -18.56 -12.27
C TYR A 421 3.72 -19.53 -11.17
N LYS A 422 2.52 -19.37 -10.64
CA LYS A 422 1.93 -20.27 -9.64
C LYS A 422 1.78 -21.69 -10.19
N LYS A 423 1.24 -21.80 -11.42
CA LYS A 423 1.12 -23.07 -12.11
C LYS A 423 2.48 -23.75 -12.27
N ASN A 424 3.49 -23.01 -12.71
CA ASN A 424 4.85 -23.53 -12.86
C ASN A 424 5.44 -23.96 -11.52
N MET A 425 5.29 -23.18 -10.46
CA MET A 425 5.76 -23.52 -9.12
C MET A 425 5.11 -24.81 -8.61
N PHE A 426 3.79 -24.97 -8.77
CA PHE A 426 3.09 -26.17 -8.38
C PHE A 426 3.54 -27.42 -9.17
N ALA A 427 3.79 -27.26 -10.47
CA ALA A 427 4.32 -28.30 -11.31
C ALA A 427 5.74 -28.73 -10.88
N LEU A 428 6.63 -27.76 -10.60
CA LEU A 428 7.99 -28.02 -10.12
C LEU A 428 8.02 -28.69 -8.73
N LEU A 429 7.06 -28.37 -7.88
CA LEU A 429 6.90 -28.99 -6.56
C LEU A 429 6.18 -30.34 -6.60
N ASN A 430 5.84 -30.87 -7.77
CA ASN A 430 5.07 -32.10 -7.95
C ASN A 430 3.76 -32.11 -7.14
N LYS A 431 3.05 -31.00 -7.13
CA LYS A 431 1.78 -30.89 -6.43
C LYS A 431 0.75 -31.87 -7.02
N PRO A 432 0.03 -32.64 -6.19
CA PRO A 432 -1.02 -33.52 -6.69
C PRO A 432 -2.04 -32.78 -7.57
N GLY A 433 -2.35 -33.35 -8.75
CA GLY A 433 -3.20 -32.75 -9.78
C GLY A 433 -2.45 -31.87 -10.80
N TYR A 434 -1.09 -31.88 -10.78
CA TYR A 434 -0.24 -31.17 -11.73
C TYR A 434 0.76 -32.12 -12.43
N GLU A 435 0.46 -33.40 -12.53
CA GLU A 435 1.36 -34.44 -13.02
C GLU A 435 1.80 -34.22 -14.48
N GLU A 436 0.88 -33.78 -15.33
CA GLU A 436 1.15 -33.48 -16.74
C GLU A 436 2.02 -32.23 -16.90
N GLU A 437 1.67 -31.16 -16.17
CA GLU A 437 2.48 -29.94 -16.13
C GLU A 437 3.87 -30.18 -15.56
N SER A 438 4.01 -31.06 -14.56
CA SER A 438 5.30 -31.45 -14.00
C SER A 438 6.18 -32.12 -15.05
N LYS A 439 5.65 -33.07 -15.83
CA LYS A 439 6.41 -33.70 -16.95
C LYS A 439 6.79 -32.67 -18.02
N ALA A 440 5.86 -31.80 -18.39
CA ALA A 440 6.09 -30.78 -19.42
C ALA A 440 7.16 -29.75 -18.99
N ILE A 441 7.20 -29.34 -17.72
CA ILE A 441 8.17 -28.37 -17.26
C ILE A 441 9.55 -28.97 -17.07
N GLN A 442 9.65 -30.24 -16.65
CA GLN A 442 10.93 -30.98 -16.55
C GLN A 442 11.66 -31.09 -17.88
N SER A 443 10.96 -31.19 -19.01
CA SER A 443 11.57 -31.23 -20.33
C SER A 443 12.17 -29.89 -20.78
N ARG A 444 11.97 -28.81 -20.01
CA ARG A 444 12.45 -27.42 -20.29
C ARG A 444 13.63 -27.02 -19.40
N LEU A 445 13.96 -27.84 -18.39
CA LEU A 445 15.09 -27.64 -17.47
C LEU A 445 16.31 -28.44 -17.96
#